data_1445080ebc6fe2490d9b5fa375fcdcb3
#
_entry.id   1445080ebc6fe2490d9b5fa375fcdcb3
#
_cell.length_a   1.000
_cell.length_b   1.000
_cell.length_c   1.000
_cell.angle_alpha   90.00
_cell.angle_beta   90.00
_cell.angle_gamma   90.00
#
_symmetry.space_group_name_H-M   'P 1'
#
loop_
_entity.id
_entity.type
_entity.pdbx_description
1 polymer ?
#
loop_
_entity_poly.entity_id
_entity_poly.type
_entity_poly.pdbx_seq_one_letter_code
_entity_poly.pdbx_strand_id
1 'polypeptide(L)'
;EKFDNINILWTHVTSPFINEKLYEQIIKKYFEVLFSKNDSLMTVTKIQKFIWDEKGPLSYKSNKEKWPRTQTIKPLYEINSAAFIAHSNIYKKFKNRIGISPFLYEIDQFSAFDIDWKEDWVLAESIMKNNIRKVN
;
A
#
# COMPACT_ATOMS: atom_id res chain seq x y z
N GLU A 1 -29.77 -6.53 4.84
CA GLU A 1 -28.88 -7.09 3.82
C GLU A 1 -27.58 -7.62 4.46
N LYS A 2 -26.99 -8.67 3.87
CA LYS A 2 -25.97 -9.54 4.49
C LYS A 2 -24.65 -8.85 4.87
N PHE A 3 -24.38 -7.63 4.38
CA PHE A 3 -23.13 -6.88 4.59
C PHE A 3 -23.37 -5.42 5.03
N ASP A 4 -24.40 -5.17 5.81
CA ASP A 4 -24.67 -3.86 6.36
C ASP A 4 -23.94 -3.66 7.68
N ASN A 5 -23.41 -2.44 7.87
CA ASN A 5 -22.79 -1.99 9.13
C ASN A 5 -21.61 -2.85 9.61
N ILE A 6 -20.72 -3.24 8.69
CA ILE A 6 -19.51 -4.01 8.97
C ILE A 6 -18.26 -3.30 8.43
N ASN A 7 -17.12 -3.62 9.03
CA ASN A 7 -15.83 -3.26 8.45
C ASN A 7 -15.36 -4.40 7.54
N ILE A 8 -14.86 -4.06 6.37
CA ILE A 8 -14.43 -4.99 5.33
C ILE A 8 -12.93 -4.86 5.17
N LEU A 9 -12.21 -5.95 5.40
CA LEU A 9 -10.83 -6.12 5.00
C LEU A 9 -10.81 -6.77 3.61
N TRP A 10 -10.32 -6.03 2.63
CA TRP A 10 -10.12 -6.51 1.27
C TRP A 10 -8.64 -6.83 1.06
N THR A 11 -8.32 -8.05 0.70
CA THR A 11 -6.97 -8.53 0.42
C THR A 11 -6.89 -9.10 -0.99
N HIS A 12 -5.68 -9.16 -1.54
CA HIS A 12 -5.42 -9.79 -2.84
C HIS A 12 -4.62 -11.08 -2.63
N VAL A 13 -4.98 -12.13 -3.34
CA VAL A 13 -4.27 -13.42 -3.34
C VAL A 13 -2.89 -13.32 -3.98
N THR A 14 -2.66 -12.26 -4.74
CA THR A 14 -1.40 -11.96 -5.43
C THR A 14 -0.33 -11.34 -4.53
N SER A 15 -0.63 -11.06 -3.27
CA SER A 15 0.32 -10.53 -2.26
C SER A 15 0.84 -11.65 -1.34
N PRO A 16 1.81 -12.49 -1.78
CA PRO A 16 2.14 -13.77 -1.13
C PRO A 16 2.98 -13.61 0.15
N PHE A 17 3.58 -12.45 0.40
CA PHE A 17 4.53 -12.27 1.49
C PHE A 17 3.97 -11.50 2.70
N ILE A 18 2.73 -11.06 2.64
CA ILE A 18 2.05 -10.52 3.81
C ILE A 18 1.68 -11.65 4.78
N ASN A 19 1.85 -11.44 6.08
CA ASN A 19 1.60 -12.45 7.09
C ASN A 19 0.54 -12.01 8.10
N GLU A 20 0.14 -12.93 8.97
CA GLU A 20 -0.87 -12.72 9.99
C GLU A 20 -0.55 -11.55 10.93
N LYS A 21 0.71 -11.41 11.36
CA LYS A 21 1.13 -10.33 12.26
C LYS A 21 0.99 -8.95 11.62
N LEU A 22 1.31 -8.86 10.33
CA LEU A 22 1.16 -7.60 9.60
C LEU A 22 -0.33 -7.27 9.40
N TYR A 23 -1.17 -8.26 9.11
CA TYR A 23 -2.62 -8.04 9.06
C TYR A 23 -3.18 -7.58 10.41
N GLU A 24 -2.76 -8.17 11.53
CA GLU A 24 -3.16 -7.73 12.88
C GLU A 24 -2.78 -6.27 13.13
N GLN A 25 -1.57 -5.87 12.75
CA GLN A 25 -1.10 -4.49 12.89
C GLN A 25 -1.93 -3.52 12.04
N ILE A 26 -2.22 -3.90 10.79
CA ILE A 26 -3.04 -3.11 9.86
C ILE A 26 -4.46 -2.94 10.42
N ILE A 27 -5.09 -4.00 10.88
CA ILE A 27 -6.44 -3.98 11.47
C ILE A 27 -6.46 -3.10 12.71
N LYS A 28 -5.51 -3.27 13.63
CA LYS A 28 -5.39 -2.45 14.83
C LYS A 28 -5.25 -0.98 14.45
N LYS A 29 -4.38 -0.67 13.49
CA LYS A 29 -4.18 0.70 13.01
C LYS A 29 -5.43 1.30 12.39
N TYR A 30 -6.21 0.53 11.65
CA TYR A 30 -7.47 0.98 11.10
C TYR A 30 -8.40 1.49 12.19
N PHE A 31 -8.62 0.73 13.27
CA PHE A 31 -9.48 1.18 14.36
C PHE A 31 -8.93 2.40 15.08
N GLU A 32 -7.60 2.52 15.23
CA GLU A 32 -6.98 3.71 15.82
C GLU A 32 -7.26 4.98 14.98
N VAL A 33 -7.11 4.90 13.66
CA VAL A 33 -7.24 6.07 12.79
C VAL A 33 -8.67 6.52 12.54
N LEU A 34 -9.67 5.68 12.80
CA LEU A 34 -11.08 6.08 12.77
C LEU A 34 -11.44 7.15 13.81
N PHE A 35 -10.66 7.26 14.90
CA PHE A 35 -10.83 8.34 15.89
C PHE A 35 -10.22 9.67 15.42
N SER A 36 -9.61 9.70 14.25
CA SER A 36 -9.01 10.89 13.64
C SER A 36 -9.81 11.35 12.42
N LYS A 37 -9.15 11.89 11.42
CA LYS A 37 -9.79 12.39 10.19
C LYS A 37 -9.93 11.32 9.09
N ASN A 38 -9.51 10.09 9.35
CA ASN A 38 -9.49 9.06 8.34
C ASN A 38 -10.79 8.25 8.34
N ASP A 39 -11.23 7.83 7.17
CA ASP A 39 -12.46 7.06 6.94
C ASP A 39 -12.20 5.65 6.40
N SER A 40 -10.96 5.39 6.03
CA SER A 40 -10.50 4.12 5.48
C SER A 40 -9.00 3.98 5.67
N LEU A 41 -8.45 2.80 5.39
CA LEU A 41 -7.02 2.53 5.40
C LEU A 41 -6.66 1.75 4.14
N MET A 42 -5.51 2.07 3.54
CA MET A 42 -4.91 1.26 2.49
C MET A 42 -3.41 1.11 2.71
N THR A 43 -2.88 -0.05 2.36
CA THR A 43 -1.44 -0.29 2.38
C THR A 43 -0.77 0.36 1.19
N VAL A 44 0.40 0.93 1.44
CA VAL A 44 1.19 1.62 0.44
C VAL A 44 2.68 1.33 0.58
N THR A 45 3.40 1.46 -0.51
CA THR A 45 4.86 1.43 -0.54
C THR A 45 5.37 2.85 -0.77
N LYS A 46 6.25 3.33 0.11
CA LYS A 46 6.87 4.63 -0.05
C LYS A 46 7.89 4.62 -1.16
N ILE A 47 7.72 5.49 -2.14
CA ILE A 47 8.66 5.71 -3.23
C ILE A 47 9.33 7.08 -3.04
N GLN A 48 10.62 7.07 -2.74
CA GLN A 48 11.43 8.29 -2.60
C GLN A 48 12.58 8.25 -3.61
N LYS A 49 12.21 8.42 -4.87
CA LYS A 49 13.08 8.30 -6.06
C LYS A 49 12.76 9.43 -7.04
N PHE A 50 13.62 9.59 -8.05
CA PHE A 50 13.35 10.47 -9.19
C PHE A 50 12.28 9.82 -10.07
N ILE A 51 11.08 10.38 -10.07
CA ILE A 51 9.95 9.89 -10.85
C ILE A 51 9.53 10.98 -11.82
N TRP A 52 9.39 10.59 -13.07
CA TRP A 52 8.96 11.43 -14.19
C TRP A 52 7.74 10.84 -14.87
N ASP A 53 6.91 11.68 -15.43
CA ASP A 53 5.97 11.35 -16.49
C ASP A 53 6.45 11.98 -17.82
N GLU A 54 5.66 11.88 -18.85
CA GLU A 54 5.97 12.45 -20.18
C GLU A 54 6.13 13.99 -20.14
N LYS A 55 5.61 14.66 -19.11
CA LYS A 55 5.59 16.13 -18.97
C LYS A 55 6.71 16.64 -18.07
N GLY A 56 7.35 15.75 -17.30
CA GLY A 56 8.45 16.15 -16.42
C GLY A 56 8.47 15.47 -15.05
N PRO A 57 9.25 16.01 -14.10
CA PRO A 57 9.43 15.41 -12.78
C PRO A 57 8.16 15.52 -11.93
N LEU A 58 7.74 14.39 -11.34
CA LEU A 58 6.63 14.29 -10.40
C LEU A 58 7.07 14.42 -8.95
N SER A 59 8.24 13.86 -8.61
CA SER A 59 8.70 13.76 -7.22
C SER A 59 9.53 14.95 -6.74
N TYR A 60 9.94 15.85 -7.62
CA TYR A 60 10.74 17.04 -7.28
C TYR A 60 10.45 18.21 -8.21
N LYS A 61 10.93 19.41 -7.83
CA LYS A 61 10.76 20.63 -8.62
C LYS A 61 12.08 21.01 -9.28
N SER A 62 12.27 20.68 -10.54
CA SER A 62 13.51 20.92 -11.30
C SER A 62 13.85 22.43 -11.46
N ASN A 63 12.86 23.32 -11.35
CA ASN A 63 13.08 24.77 -11.36
C ASN A 63 13.71 25.32 -10.05
N LYS A 64 13.64 24.55 -8.95
CA LYS A 64 14.29 24.92 -7.69
C LYS A 64 15.68 24.28 -7.58
N GLU A 65 15.77 23.01 -7.89
CA GLU A 65 17.00 22.22 -7.85
C GLU A 65 16.94 21.14 -8.92
N LYS A 66 17.91 21.12 -9.83
CA LYS A 66 17.92 20.17 -10.96
C LYS A 66 18.10 18.73 -10.51
N TRP A 67 18.95 18.52 -9.50
CA TRP A 67 19.31 17.22 -8.96
C TRP A 67 19.31 17.25 -7.43
N PRO A 68 18.12 17.23 -6.77
CA PRO A 68 18.04 17.20 -5.32
C PRO A 68 18.60 15.88 -4.77
N ARG A 69 19.02 15.89 -3.52
CA ARG A 69 19.37 14.64 -2.82
C ARG A 69 18.13 13.77 -2.69
N THR A 70 18.27 12.45 -2.86
CA THR A 70 17.15 11.50 -2.75
C THR A 70 16.39 11.67 -1.43
N GLN A 71 17.09 11.97 -0.33
CA GLN A 71 16.50 12.17 0.99
C GLN A 71 15.61 13.42 1.10
N THR A 72 15.78 14.40 0.20
CA THR A 72 14.99 15.63 0.17
C THR A 72 13.85 15.60 -0.83
N ILE A 73 13.78 14.56 -1.66
CA ILE A 73 12.69 14.34 -2.60
C ILE A 73 11.41 14.06 -1.82
N LYS A 74 10.31 14.72 -2.21
CA LYS A 74 9.00 14.45 -1.63
C LYS A 74 8.61 12.99 -1.92
N PRO A 75 8.28 12.18 -0.91
CA PRO A 75 7.84 10.83 -1.15
C PRO A 75 6.51 10.80 -1.92
N LEU A 76 6.38 9.85 -2.81
CA LEU A 76 5.14 9.37 -3.41
C LEU A 76 4.78 8.03 -2.78
N TYR A 77 3.54 7.60 -2.94
CA TYR A 77 3.06 6.36 -2.37
C TYR A 77 2.40 5.53 -3.46
N GLU A 78 2.94 4.36 -3.68
CA GLU A 78 2.35 3.34 -4.54
C GLU A 78 1.33 2.54 -3.75
N ILE A 79 0.14 2.33 -4.31
CA ILE A 79 -0.85 1.42 -3.75
C ILE A 79 -0.41 0.01 -4.09
N ASN A 80 -0.05 -0.79 -3.09
CA ASN A 80 0.49 -2.14 -3.28
C ASN A 80 -0.54 -3.26 -3.19
N SER A 81 -1.81 -2.93 -3.06
CA SER A 81 -2.94 -3.88 -3.06
C SER A 81 -2.95 -4.94 -1.93
N ALA A 82 -2.00 -4.94 -1.01
CA ALA A 82 -1.91 -5.96 0.03
C ALA A 82 -3.11 -5.93 1.00
N ALA A 83 -3.58 -4.74 1.40
CA ALA A 83 -4.79 -4.61 2.21
C ALA A 83 -5.50 -3.27 2.03
N PHE A 84 -6.83 -3.32 2.02
CA PHE A 84 -7.71 -2.16 2.13
C PHE A 84 -8.70 -2.43 3.24
N ILE A 85 -8.93 -1.47 4.12
CA ILE A 85 -9.97 -1.58 5.15
C ILE A 85 -10.86 -0.36 5.11
N ALA A 86 -12.16 -0.59 4.99
CA ALA A 86 -13.16 0.44 5.08
C ALA A 86 -14.49 -0.11 5.61
N HIS A 87 -15.30 0.76 6.18
CA HIS A 87 -16.66 0.43 6.56
C HIS A 87 -17.54 0.21 5.31
N SER A 88 -18.50 -0.70 5.38
CA SER A 88 -19.40 -1.05 4.28
C SER A 88 -20.11 0.16 3.65
N ASN A 89 -20.36 1.22 4.43
CA ASN A 89 -20.93 2.46 3.93
C ASN A 89 -20.05 3.18 2.90
N ILE A 90 -18.70 3.05 3.00
CA ILE A 90 -17.76 3.60 2.02
C ILE A 90 -17.99 2.94 0.67
N TYR A 91 -18.05 1.60 0.66
CA TYR A 91 -18.34 0.82 -0.55
C TYR A 91 -19.69 1.21 -1.20
N LYS A 92 -20.72 1.37 -0.38
CA LYS A 92 -22.04 1.76 -0.87
C LYS A 92 -22.08 3.16 -1.45
N LYS A 93 -21.48 4.12 -0.74
CA LYS A 93 -21.50 5.54 -1.11
C LYS A 93 -20.60 5.86 -2.30
N PHE A 94 -19.38 5.35 -2.30
CA PHE A 94 -18.37 5.72 -3.30
C PHE A 94 -18.18 4.66 -4.39
N LYS A 95 -18.81 3.49 -4.27
CA LYS A 95 -18.59 2.34 -5.16
C LYS A 95 -17.09 1.99 -5.28
N ASN A 96 -16.36 2.20 -4.19
CA ASN A 96 -14.92 2.05 -4.08
C ASN A 96 -14.55 1.51 -2.69
N ARG A 97 -13.41 0.84 -2.59
CA ARG A 97 -12.80 0.37 -1.34
C ARG A 97 -11.98 1.45 -0.63
N ILE A 98 -11.77 2.60 -1.26
CA ILE A 98 -11.02 3.75 -0.74
C ILE A 98 -12.02 4.87 -0.47
N GLY A 99 -11.96 5.44 0.72
CA GLY A 99 -12.78 6.57 1.13
C GLY A 99 -12.24 7.92 0.63
N ILE A 100 -12.72 9.00 1.22
CA ILE A 100 -12.28 10.36 0.89
C ILE A 100 -10.94 10.69 1.55
N SER A 101 -10.70 10.15 2.76
CA SER A 101 -9.53 10.44 3.58
C SER A 101 -8.88 9.13 4.07
N PRO A 102 -8.30 8.33 3.18
CA PRO A 102 -7.65 7.08 3.55
C PRO A 102 -6.40 7.32 4.38
N PHE A 103 -6.19 6.50 5.40
CA PHE A 103 -4.89 6.42 6.05
C PHE A 103 -3.95 5.56 5.19
N LEU A 104 -2.78 6.12 4.87
CA LEU A 104 -1.73 5.42 4.11
C LEU A 104 -0.86 4.61 5.08
N TYR A 105 -1.07 3.31 5.13
CA TYR A 105 -0.28 2.40 5.96
C TYR A 105 0.93 1.92 5.17
N GLU A 106 2.11 2.46 5.50
CA GLU A 106 3.37 2.11 4.83
C GLU A 106 3.80 0.71 5.24
N ILE A 107 4.05 -0.16 4.26
CA ILE A 107 4.67 -1.48 4.44
C ILE A 107 5.95 -1.57 3.62
N ASP A 108 6.85 -2.46 4.02
CA ASP A 108 8.11 -2.66 3.32
C ASP A 108 7.91 -3.29 1.93
N GLN A 109 8.89 -3.11 1.04
CA GLN A 109 8.83 -3.58 -0.34
C GLN A 109 8.68 -5.10 -0.48
N PHE A 110 9.19 -5.85 0.48
CA PHE A 110 9.08 -7.30 0.46
C PHE A 110 7.65 -7.75 0.77
N SER A 111 7.07 -7.22 1.86
CA SER A 111 5.68 -7.50 2.22
C SER A 111 4.68 -6.95 1.19
N ALA A 112 5.08 -5.90 0.46
CA ALA A 112 4.28 -5.25 -0.58
C ALA A 112 4.37 -5.94 -1.94
N PHE A 113 5.19 -6.99 -2.09
CA PHE A 113 5.37 -7.68 -3.37
C PHE A 113 4.04 -8.21 -3.89
N ASP A 114 3.74 -7.90 -5.14
CA ASP A 114 2.52 -8.34 -5.83
C ASP A 114 2.89 -9.16 -7.08
N ILE A 115 2.09 -10.16 -7.41
CA ILE A 115 2.28 -11.02 -8.58
C ILE A 115 1.31 -10.57 -9.65
N ASP A 116 1.75 -9.68 -10.53
CA ASP A 116 0.99 -9.19 -11.67
C ASP A 116 1.36 -9.90 -12.98
N TRP A 117 2.64 -10.33 -13.09
CA TRP A 117 3.19 -10.91 -14.30
C TRP A 117 3.82 -12.29 -14.03
N LYS A 118 4.06 -13.02 -15.10
CA LYS A 118 4.67 -14.36 -15.02
C LYS A 118 6.07 -14.33 -14.39
N GLU A 119 6.81 -13.28 -14.63
CA GLU A 119 8.15 -13.04 -14.08
C GLU A 119 8.12 -12.87 -12.57
N ASP A 120 7.08 -12.20 -12.05
CA ASP A 120 6.88 -12.02 -10.60
C ASP A 120 6.63 -13.36 -9.91
N TRP A 121 5.89 -14.27 -10.57
CA TRP A 121 5.69 -15.62 -10.06
C TRP A 121 7.01 -16.37 -9.90
N VAL A 122 7.87 -16.34 -10.93
CA VAL A 122 9.18 -16.99 -10.88
C VAL A 122 10.04 -16.40 -9.76
N LEU A 123 9.99 -15.09 -9.59
CA LEU A 123 10.71 -14.40 -8.51
C LEU A 123 10.16 -14.79 -7.13
N ALA A 124 8.84 -14.77 -6.94
CA ALA A 124 8.19 -15.19 -5.69
C ALA A 124 8.57 -16.62 -5.30
N GLU A 125 8.52 -17.55 -6.26
CA GLU A 125 8.93 -18.94 -6.07
C GLU A 125 10.40 -19.07 -5.65
N SER A 126 11.29 -18.32 -6.29
CA SER A 126 12.71 -18.28 -5.94
C SER A 126 12.95 -17.76 -4.53
N ILE A 127 12.27 -16.68 -4.15
CA ILE A 127 12.32 -16.10 -2.81
C ILE A 127 11.86 -17.12 -1.76
N MET A 128 10.77 -17.82 -2.01
CA MET A 128 10.23 -18.84 -1.10
C MET A 128 11.15 -20.04 -0.96
N LYS A 129 11.67 -20.58 -2.08
CA LYS A 129 12.58 -21.72 -2.08
C LYS A 129 13.87 -21.45 -1.33
N ASN A 130 14.41 -20.25 -1.44
CA ASN A 130 15.69 -19.87 -0.81
C ASN A 130 15.54 -19.31 0.62
N ASN A 131 14.34 -19.28 1.18
CA ASN A 131 14.06 -18.75 2.53
C ASN A 131 14.65 -17.34 2.76
N ILE A 132 14.66 -16.49 1.73
CA ILE A 132 15.31 -15.15 1.76
C ILE A 132 14.71 -14.25 2.84
N ARG A 133 13.56 -14.62 3.42
CA ARG A 133 12.89 -13.93 4.54
C ARG A 133 13.63 -14.05 5.88
N LYS A 134 14.71 -14.85 5.98
CA LYS A 134 15.45 -15.08 7.26
C LYS A 134 16.58 -14.09 7.52
N VAL A 135 16.69 -13.02 6.74
CA VAL A 135 17.69 -11.97 7.00
C VAL A 135 16.99 -10.85 7.76
N ASN A 136 16.69 -11.15 9.05
CA ASN A 136 16.55 -10.15 10.13
C ASN A 136 16.57 -10.88 11.47
#